data_b7bc09e2cae30f2edb6e1a4921515206
#
_entry.id   b7bc09e2cae30f2edb6e1a4921515206
#
_cell.length_a   1.000
_cell.length_b   1.000
_cell.length_c   1.000
_cell.angle_alpha   90.00
_cell.angle_beta   90.00
_cell.angle_gamma   90.00
#
_symmetry.space_group_name_H-M   'P 1'
#
loop_
_entity.id
_entity.type
_entity.pdbx_description
1 polymer ?
#
loop_
_entity_poly.entity_id
_entity_poly.type
_entity_poly.pdbx_seq_one_letter_code
_entity_poly.pdbx_strand_id
1 'polypeptide(L)'
;MYNITSIRSDFPILSREVYGKPLVYLDNGATTQKPLCVLDAMQHEYLNANANVHRGVHYLSQQATDLHEAARTTVRKFINARSDNEIIFTRGTTEGINLIASSFCEGFMQPGDEVIITAMEHHSNIVPWQLQAARSGIAIRVIPIDDRGELILDEMDKLFTSRTRLVSVMQVSNVLGTVNPIKEIVRRAHLHGVPVLVDGAQSVPHFKVDVQDLDCDFFTFSGHKAYGPTGVGVVYGKEEWLEKLPPYQGGGEMIATVSFEKTTFAELPFKFEAGTPDYVATHGLATALDYLSALGMDNIQRHEQDLTRYATQQLETIDGMRIFGHSTDKDAVISFLVGDIHHLDLGTLLDRLGIAVRTGHHCAQPLMARLGISGTVRASFGLYNTREEIDALVAGVRRVAAMF
;
A
#
# COMPACT_ATOMS: atom_id res chain seq x y z
N MET A 1 -14.13 -6.39 -22.53
CA MET A 1 -14.19 -4.91 -22.68
C MET A 1 -14.44 -4.35 -21.30
N TYR A 2 -13.66 -3.38 -20.84
CA TYR A 2 -13.81 -2.74 -19.50
C TYR A 2 -15.14 -1.96 -19.46
N ASN A 3 -16.13 -2.51 -18.79
CA ASN A 3 -17.48 -1.93 -18.71
C ASN A 3 -17.65 -1.20 -17.37
N ILE A 4 -17.39 0.09 -17.34
CA ILE A 4 -17.43 0.91 -16.13
C ILE A 4 -18.81 0.89 -15.43
N THR A 5 -19.90 0.86 -16.19
CA THR A 5 -21.27 0.83 -15.62
C THR A 5 -21.52 -0.47 -14.87
N SER A 6 -21.10 -1.60 -15.44
CA SER A 6 -21.21 -2.90 -14.76
C SER A 6 -20.32 -2.94 -13.52
N ILE A 7 -19.08 -2.48 -13.63
CA ILE A 7 -18.13 -2.44 -12.49
C ILE A 7 -18.70 -1.59 -11.35
N ARG A 8 -19.23 -0.40 -11.63
CA ARG A 8 -19.80 0.48 -10.59
C ARG A 8 -20.98 -0.15 -9.86
N SER A 9 -21.78 -1.00 -10.52
CA SER A 9 -22.89 -1.69 -9.87
C SER A 9 -22.46 -2.70 -8.79
N ASP A 10 -21.20 -3.15 -8.82
CA ASP A 10 -20.62 -4.00 -7.79
C ASP A 10 -20.28 -3.24 -6.50
N PHE A 11 -20.33 -1.90 -6.53
CA PHE A 11 -20.01 -1.02 -5.40
C PHE A 11 -21.21 -0.15 -4.97
N PRO A 12 -22.14 -0.68 -4.18
CA PRO A 12 -23.42 0.00 -3.86
C PRO A 12 -23.24 1.37 -3.19
N ILE A 13 -22.16 1.57 -2.44
CA ILE A 13 -21.85 2.82 -1.76
C ILE A 13 -21.69 4.00 -2.75
N LEU A 14 -21.32 3.76 -4.00
CA LEU A 14 -21.14 4.79 -5.02
C LEU A 14 -22.44 5.39 -5.51
N SER A 15 -23.59 4.77 -5.20
CA SER A 15 -24.91 5.29 -5.51
C SER A 15 -25.51 6.19 -4.40
N ARG A 16 -24.75 6.41 -3.31
CA ARG A 16 -25.22 7.26 -2.20
C ARG A 16 -25.22 8.73 -2.56
N GLU A 17 -26.09 9.46 -1.88
CA GLU A 17 -26.05 10.91 -1.82
C GLU A 17 -25.38 11.38 -0.53
N VAL A 18 -24.62 12.47 -0.62
CA VAL A 18 -23.98 13.19 0.47
C VAL A 18 -24.41 14.64 0.39
N TYR A 19 -25.06 15.17 1.43
CA TYR A 19 -25.65 16.52 1.44
C TYR A 19 -26.62 16.76 0.27
N GLY A 20 -27.38 15.74 -0.14
CA GLY A 20 -28.31 15.82 -1.30
C GLY A 20 -27.61 15.96 -2.66
N LYS A 21 -26.35 15.52 -2.75
CA LYS A 21 -25.54 15.48 -3.98
C LYS A 21 -25.06 14.04 -4.22
N PRO A 22 -24.96 13.60 -5.49
CA PRO A 22 -24.29 12.32 -5.78
C PRO A 22 -22.88 12.28 -5.17
N LEU A 23 -22.52 11.15 -4.57
CA LEU A 23 -21.18 10.94 -4.05
C LEU A 23 -20.15 10.84 -5.20
N VAL A 24 -19.14 11.70 -5.16
CA VAL A 24 -17.93 11.61 -5.99
C VAL A 24 -16.77 11.22 -5.07
N TYR A 25 -16.39 9.93 -5.08
CA TYR A 25 -15.38 9.40 -4.17
C TYR A 25 -14.00 9.36 -4.83
N LEU A 26 -13.13 10.28 -4.42
CA LEU A 26 -11.77 10.47 -4.95
C LEU A 26 -10.69 10.37 -3.85
N ASP A 27 -10.93 9.57 -2.80
CA ASP A 27 -9.95 9.30 -1.73
C ASP A 27 -9.48 7.83 -1.71
N ASN A 28 -9.35 7.21 -2.89
CA ASN A 28 -8.97 5.81 -3.04
C ASN A 28 -7.56 5.51 -2.50
N GLY A 29 -6.63 6.46 -2.61
CA GLY A 29 -5.29 6.33 -2.04
C GLY A 29 -5.24 6.26 -0.51
N ALA A 30 -6.35 6.58 0.19
CA ALA A 30 -6.51 6.33 1.63
C ALA A 30 -7.13 4.96 1.88
N THR A 31 -8.23 4.65 1.23
CA THR A 31 -8.89 3.32 1.22
C THR A 31 -9.82 3.24 0.02
N THR A 32 -9.90 2.09 -0.64
CA THR A 32 -10.86 1.85 -1.72
C THR A 32 -12.21 1.43 -1.19
N GLN A 33 -13.27 1.56 -1.97
CA GLN A 33 -14.57 0.95 -1.67
C GLN A 33 -14.51 -0.57 -1.91
N LYS A 34 -15.46 -1.31 -1.34
CA LYS A 34 -15.47 -2.78 -1.37
C LYS A 34 -16.56 -3.27 -2.31
N PRO A 35 -16.24 -4.19 -3.24
CA PRO A 35 -17.26 -4.81 -4.08
C PRO A 35 -18.14 -5.77 -3.27
N LEU A 36 -19.38 -5.97 -3.70
CA LEU A 36 -20.34 -6.86 -3.04
C LEU A 36 -19.77 -8.27 -2.82
N CYS A 37 -19.05 -8.83 -3.78
CA CYS A 37 -18.49 -10.17 -3.66
C CYS A 37 -17.55 -10.34 -2.45
N VAL A 38 -16.81 -9.29 -2.07
CA VAL A 38 -15.96 -9.30 -0.87
C VAL A 38 -16.80 -9.28 0.40
N LEU A 39 -17.83 -8.44 0.43
CA LEU A 39 -18.74 -8.35 1.58
C LEU A 39 -19.49 -9.65 1.78
N ASP A 40 -19.99 -10.24 0.69
CA ASP A 40 -20.73 -11.51 0.69
C ASP A 40 -19.84 -12.67 1.12
N ALA A 41 -18.58 -12.74 0.66
CA ALA A 41 -17.63 -13.77 1.05
C ALA A 41 -17.35 -13.74 2.56
N MET A 42 -17.08 -12.56 3.11
CA MET A 42 -16.86 -12.39 4.56
C MET A 42 -18.10 -12.73 5.38
N GLN A 43 -19.27 -12.28 4.94
CA GLN A 43 -20.53 -12.61 5.60
C GLN A 43 -20.81 -14.11 5.54
N HIS A 44 -20.61 -14.73 4.38
CA HIS A 44 -20.80 -16.17 4.20
C HIS A 44 -19.92 -16.99 5.15
N GLU A 45 -18.65 -16.64 5.30
CA GLU A 45 -17.74 -17.35 6.17
C GLU A 45 -18.16 -17.26 7.64
N TYR A 46 -18.52 -16.07 8.14
CA TYR A 46 -19.02 -15.92 9.51
C TYR A 46 -20.30 -16.73 9.76
N LEU A 47 -21.19 -16.80 8.79
CA LEU A 47 -22.49 -17.49 8.96
C LEU A 47 -22.39 -19.01 8.80
N ASN A 48 -21.38 -19.53 8.04
CA ASN A 48 -21.42 -20.93 7.61
C ASN A 48 -20.11 -21.72 7.93
N ALA A 49 -18.97 -21.05 8.14
CA ALA A 49 -17.67 -21.71 8.30
C ALA A 49 -16.82 -21.13 9.45
N ASN A 50 -17.43 -20.36 10.36
CA ASN A 50 -16.69 -19.70 11.43
C ASN A 50 -16.15 -20.69 12.47
N ALA A 51 -14.82 -20.88 12.48
CA ALA A 51 -14.10 -21.67 13.47
C ALA A 51 -12.64 -21.23 13.53
N ASN A 52 -11.94 -21.54 14.64
CA ASN A 52 -10.49 -21.32 14.69
C ASN A 52 -9.78 -22.22 13.67
N VAL A 53 -8.73 -21.69 13.05
CA VAL A 53 -7.96 -22.35 12.00
C VAL A 53 -6.83 -23.23 12.55
N HIS A 54 -6.29 -24.16 11.75
CA HIS A 54 -5.11 -25.02 11.92
C HIS A 54 -5.22 -26.08 13.02
N ARG A 55 -5.75 -25.81 14.21
CA ARG A 55 -5.68 -26.72 15.37
C ARG A 55 -6.94 -27.49 15.68
N GLY A 56 -8.06 -27.14 15.08
CA GLY A 56 -9.31 -27.83 15.30
C GLY A 56 -9.39 -29.13 14.47
N VAL A 57 -9.87 -30.21 15.12
CA VAL A 57 -10.03 -31.51 14.46
C VAL A 57 -11.47 -31.72 13.93
N HIS A 58 -12.31 -30.70 13.95
CA HIS A 58 -13.71 -30.77 13.51
C HIS A 58 -13.91 -30.09 12.14
N TYR A 59 -14.98 -30.45 11.48
CA TYR A 59 -15.29 -30.04 10.10
C TYR A 59 -15.20 -28.52 9.86
N LEU A 60 -15.79 -27.70 10.74
CA LEU A 60 -15.76 -26.23 10.55
C LEU A 60 -14.35 -25.67 10.64
N SER A 61 -13.49 -26.21 11.53
CA SER A 61 -12.10 -25.78 11.63
C SER A 61 -11.31 -26.14 10.36
N GLN A 62 -11.59 -27.30 9.79
CA GLN A 62 -10.96 -27.69 8.52
C GLN A 62 -11.41 -26.74 7.38
N GLN A 63 -12.71 -26.45 7.29
CA GLN A 63 -13.21 -25.50 6.28
C GLN A 63 -12.58 -24.11 6.42
N ALA A 64 -12.53 -23.54 7.64
CA ALA A 64 -11.92 -22.25 7.88
C ALA A 64 -10.42 -22.24 7.53
N THR A 65 -9.71 -23.33 7.86
CA THR A 65 -8.29 -23.51 7.49
C THR A 65 -8.12 -23.56 5.98
N ASP A 66 -8.95 -24.34 5.28
CA ASP A 66 -8.88 -24.45 3.82
C ASP A 66 -9.10 -23.10 3.13
N LEU A 67 -10.06 -22.29 3.62
CA LEU A 67 -10.31 -20.93 3.11
C LEU A 67 -9.12 -20.00 3.36
N HIS A 68 -8.55 -20.04 4.58
CA HIS A 68 -7.41 -19.21 4.96
C HIS A 68 -6.15 -19.55 4.13
N GLU A 69 -5.84 -20.83 3.95
CA GLU A 69 -4.66 -21.25 3.17
C GLU A 69 -4.88 -21.10 1.66
N ALA A 70 -6.12 -21.26 1.16
CA ALA A 70 -6.47 -20.90 -0.21
C ALA A 70 -6.27 -19.40 -0.47
N ALA A 71 -6.55 -18.54 0.52
CA ALA A 71 -6.28 -17.11 0.44
C ALA A 71 -4.78 -16.82 0.29
N ARG A 72 -3.92 -17.52 1.03
CA ARG A 72 -2.46 -17.44 0.89
C ARG A 72 -2.01 -17.79 -0.52
N THR A 73 -2.52 -18.87 -1.06
CA THR A 73 -2.25 -19.30 -2.44
C THR A 73 -2.73 -18.27 -3.48
N THR A 74 -3.89 -17.63 -3.27
CA THR A 74 -4.37 -16.54 -4.13
C THR A 74 -3.42 -15.35 -4.10
N VAL A 75 -2.99 -14.90 -2.91
CA VAL A 75 -2.00 -13.83 -2.77
C VAL A 75 -0.70 -14.17 -3.51
N ARG A 76 -0.15 -15.38 -3.27
CA ARG A 76 1.06 -15.87 -3.94
C ARG A 76 0.97 -15.75 -5.45
N LYS A 77 -0.14 -16.22 -6.02
CA LYS A 77 -0.38 -16.17 -7.49
C LYS A 77 -0.51 -14.74 -7.98
N PHE A 78 -1.21 -13.89 -7.23
CA PHE A 78 -1.49 -12.50 -7.62
C PHE A 78 -0.22 -11.66 -7.76
N ILE A 79 0.73 -11.81 -6.82
CA ILE A 79 2.03 -11.10 -6.87
C ILE A 79 3.15 -11.93 -7.52
N ASN A 80 2.84 -13.12 -8.04
CA ASN A 80 3.79 -14.06 -8.66
C ASN A 80 4.95 -14.48 -7.72
N ALA A 81 4.66 -14.75 -6.42
CA ALA A 81 5.64 -15.34 -5.52
C ALA A 81 5.84 -16.84 -5.82
N ARG A 82 7.00 -17.39 -5.44
CA ARG A 82 7.37 -18.80 -5.75
C ARG A 82 6.66 -19.81 -4.88
N SER A 83 6.50 -19.50 -3.59
CA SER A 83 6.02 -20.42 -2.57
C SER A 83 5.00 -19.73 -1.66
N ASP A 84 4.05 -20.50 -1.12
CA ASP A 84 3.15 -20.04 -0.06
C ASP A 84 3.93 -19.71 1.23
N ASN A 85 5.12 -20.30 1.43
CA ASN A 85 6.04 -19.99 2.53
C ASN A 85 6.57 -18.54 2.50
N GLU A 86 6.53 -17.89 1.32
CA GLU A 86 6.96 -16.50 1.13
C GLU A 86 5.86 -15.47 1.47
N ILE A 87 4.65 -15.93 1.83
CA ILE A 87 3.50 -15.07 2.10
C ILE A 87 3.15 -15.10 3.59
N ILE A 88 3.23 -13.95 4.24
CA ILE A 88 2.91 -13.76 5.65
C ILE A 88 1.73 -12.80 5.74
N PHE A 89 0.68 -13.18 6.46
CA PHE A 89 -0.44 -12.30 6.75
C PHE A 89 -0.12 -11.37 7.92
N THR A 90 -0.48 -10.10 7.76
CA THR A 90 -0.32 -9.04 8.75
C THR A 90 -1.59 -8.20 8.81
N ARG A 91 -1.64 -7.18 9.67
CA ARG A 91 -2.78 -6.25 9.73
C ARG A 91 -2.73 -5.15 8.66
N GLY A 92 -1.65 -5.08 7.88
CA GLY A 92 -1.45 -4.08 6.82
C GLY A 92 0.03 -3.75 6.62
N THR A 93 0.33 -2.90 5.64
CA THR A 93 1.68 -2.45 5.27
C THR A 93 2.46 -1.92 6.47
N THR A 94 1.83 -1.14 7.35
CA THR A 94 2.51 -0.59 8.53
C THR A 94 3.05 -1.69 9.43
N GLU A 95 2.26 -2.73 9.72
CA GLU A 95 2.76 -3.88 10.49
C GLU A 95 3.81 -4.65 9.71
N GLY A 96 3.61 -4.86 8.41
CA GLY A 96 4.57 -5.55 7.56
C GLY A 96 5.96 -4.90 7.59
N ILE A 97 6.03 -3.57 7.47
CA ILE A 97 7.29 -2.83 7.58
C ILE A 97 7.88 -2.93 9.00
N ASN A 98 7.04 -2.85 10.05
CA ASN A 98 7.52 -3.02 11.44
C ASN A 98 8.07 -4.44 11.67
N LEU A 99 7.44 -5.48 11.12
CA LEU A 99 7.92 -6.85 11.18
C LEU A 99 9.34 -6.93 10.57
N ILE A 100 9.49 -6.48 9.33
CA ILE A 100 10.80 -6.53 8.66
C ILE A 100 11.81 -5.64 9.41
N ALA A 101 11.45 -4.42 9.80
CA ALA A 101 12.35 -3.51 10.51
C ALA A 101 12.84 -4.11 11.83
N SER A 102 11.95 -4.71 12.62
CA SER A 102 12.31 -5.32 13.90
C SER A 102 13.16 -6.57 13.72
N SER A 103 12.68 -7.54 12.93
CA SER A 103 13.36 -8.83 12.75
C SER A 103 14.69 -8.67 12.00
N PHE A 104 14.76 -7.75 11.02
CA PHE A 104 15.99 -7.51 10.27
C PHE A 104 17.05 -6.80 11.13
N CYS A 105 16.64 -5.80 11.92
CA CYS A 105 17.58 -5.13 12.83
C CYS A 105 18.10 -6.10 13.90
N GLU A 106 17.23 -6.93 14.47
CA GLU A 106 17.65 -7.93 15.47
C GLU A 106 18.59 -8.98 14.90
N GLY A 107 18.32 -9.48 13.68
CA GLY A 107 19.07 -10.57 13.07
C GLY A 107 20.34 -10.16 12.36
N PHE A 108 20.41 -8.94 11.79
CA PHE A 108 21.44 -8.58 10.80
C PHE A 108 22.10 -7.22 11.00
N MET A 109 21.64 -6.38 11.94
CA MET A 109 22.19 -5.04 12.10
C MET A 109 22.89 -4.84 13.43
N GLN A 110 23.89 -3.96 13.42
CA GLN A 110 24.66 -3.53 14.58
C GLN A 110 24.62 -2.00 14.70
N PRO A 111 24.93 -1.41 15.85
CA PRO A 111 25.04 0.04 15.99
C PRO A 111 25.95 0.66 14.93
N GLY A 112 25.47 1.70 14.26
CA GLY A 112 26.14 2.37 13.15
C GLY A 112 25.92 1.74 11.78
N ASP A 113 25.18 0.63 11.65
CA ASP A 113 24.70 0.15 10.35
C ASP A 113 23.59 1.06 9.79
N GLU A 114 23.36 1.01 8.50
CA GLU A 114 22.57 2.00 7.78
C GLU A 114 21.42 1.35 7.00
N VAL A 115 20.27 2.04 7.02
CA VAL A 115 19.12 1.78 6.13
C VAL A 115 18.96 2.95 5.19
N ILE A 116 18.80 2.68 3.89
CA ILE A 116 18.49 3.69 2.88
C ILE A 116 16.98 3.71 2.66
N ILE A 117 16.37 4.90 2.74
CA ILE A 117 14.96 5.17 2.39
C ILE A 117 14.89 6.31 1.37
N THR A 118 13.69 6.68 0.90
CA THR A 118 13.54 7.84 0.01
C THR A 118 12.95 9.07 0.72
N ALA A 119 13.13 10.25 0.12
CA ALA A 119 12.55 11.50 0.61
C ALA A 119 11.02 11.57 0.45
N MET A 120 10.39 10.64 -0.27
CA MET A 120 8.96 10.63 -0.52
C MET A 120 8.18 9.57 0.29
N GLU A 121 8.84 8.87 1.23
CA GLU A 121 8.24 7.77 1.97
C GLU A 121 7.02 8.18 2.80
N HIS A 122 6.04 7.27 2.86
CA HIS A 122 4.97 7.32 3.85
C HIS A 122 5.53 7.12 5.26
N HIS A 123 4.89 7.69 6.29
CA HIS A 123 5.32 7.54 7.69
C HIS A 123 5.50 6.07 8.11
N SER A 124 4.73 5.14 7.55
CA SER A 124 4.90 3.70 7.80
C SER A 124 6.25 3.14 7.36
N ASN A 125 6.95 3.82 6.45
CA ASN A 125 8.30 3.43 6.01
C ASN A 125 9.40 4.42 6.47
N ILE A 126 9.09 5.28 7.42
CA ILE A 126 10.06 6.17 8.11
C ILE A 126 10.13 5.82 9.58
N VAL A 127 8.98 5.87 10.26
CA VAL A 127 8.90 5.76 11.73
C VAL A 127 9.41 4.41 12.27
N PRO A 128 9.13 3.26 11.65
CA PRO A 128 9.71 1.99 12.11
C PRO A 128 11.24 2.03 12.15
N TRP A 129 11.89 2.61 11.14
CA TRP A 129 13.34 2.75 11.09
C TRP A 129 13.87 3.73 12.14
N GLN A 130 13.15 4.83 12.41
CA GLN A 130 13.48 5.75 13.50
C GLN A 130 13.38 5.07 14.88
N LEU A 131 12.38 4.21 15.07
CA LEU A 131 12.26 3.41 16.30
C LEU A 131 13.44 2.44 16.45
N GLN A 132 13.88 1.79 15.36
CA GLN A 132 15.06 0.94 15.39
C GLN A 132 16.34 1.76 15.59
N ALA A 133 16.46 2.93 14.97
CA ALA A 133 17.59 3.84 15.21
C ALA A 133 17.72 4.20 16.69
N ALA A 134 16.61 4.50 17.37
CA ALA A 134 16.59 4.78 18.80
C ALA A 134 16.94 3.57 19.68
N ARG A 135 16.58 2.35 19.25
CA ARG A 135 16.78 1.11 20.03
C ARG A 135 18.15 0.46 19.77
N SER A 136 18.58 0.43 18.52
CA SER A 136 19.73 -0.35 18.06
C SER A 136 20.87 0.52 17.54
N GLY A 137 20.72 1.84 17.52
CA GLY A 137 21.79 2.77 17.09
C GLY A 137 22.10 2.72 15.60
N ILE A 138 21.18 2.25 14.75
CA ILE A 138 21.31 2.31 13.29
C ILE A 138 21.12 3.73 12.78
N ALA A 139 21.56 4.01 11.56
CA ALA A 139 21.40 5.30 10.89
C ALA A 139 20.47 5.19 9.67
N ILE A 140 19.75 6.26 9.37
CA ILE A 140 18.89 6.37 8.19
C ILE A 140 19.59 7.28 7.18
N ARG A 141 19.69 6.81 5.93
CA ARG A 141 20.15 7.58 4.77
C ARG A 141 18.97 7.81 3.83
N VAL A 142 18.92 8.97 3.17
CA VAL A 142 17.75 9.36 2.38
C VAL A 142 18.16 9.66 0.95
N ILE A 143 17.56 8.95 -0.01
CA ILE A 143 17.66 9.24 -1.44
C ILE A 143 16.85 10.51 -1.71
N PRO A 144 17.44 11.58 -2.24
CA PRO A 144 16.73 12.81 -2.55
C PRO A 144 15.85 12.68 -3.79
N ILE A 145 14.93 13.64 -3.92
CA ILE A 145 14.10 13.84 -5.11
C ILE A 145 14.43 15.16 -5.78
N ASP A 146 14.21 15.20 -7.09
CA ASP A 146 14.26 16.44 -7.88
C ASP A 146 12.95 17.26 -7.75
N ASP A 147 12.87 18.37 -8.48
CA ASP A 147 11.70 19.25 -8.45
C ASP A 147 10.49 18.68 -9.24
N ARG A 148 10.70 17.62 -10.03
CA ARG A 148 9.61 16.87 -10.67
C ARG A 148 8.99 15.84 -9.74
N GLY A 149 9.66 15.54 -8.60
CA GLY A 149 9.26 14.49 -7.67
C GLY A 149 9.75 13.12 -8.10
N GLU A 150 10.86 13.03 -8.83
CA GLU A 150 11.54 11.79 -9.24
C GLU A 150 12.78 11.56 -8.37
N LEU A 151 13.13 10.28 -8.10
CA LEU A 151 14.31 9.93 -7.32
C LEU A 151 15.60 10.25 -8.09
N ILE A 152 16.57 10.88 -7.42
CA ILE A 152 17.90 11.15 -7.99
C ILE A 152 18.78 9.91 -7.73
N LEU A 153 18.71 8.92 -8.63
CA LEU A 153 19.40 7.63 -8.45
C LEU A 153 20.92 7.74 -8.41
N ASP A 154 21.53 8.76 -9.03
CA ASP A 154 22.97 8.99 -8.93
C ASP A 154 23.39 9.42 -7.51
N GLU A 155 22.49 10.04 -6.75
CA GLU A 155 22.72 10.30 -5.33
C GLU A 155 22.56 9.03 -4.49
N MET A 156 21.66 8.10 -4.88
CA MET A 156 21.53 6.80 -4.22
C MET A 156 22.86 6.04 -4.21
N ASP A 157 23.60 6.03 -5.33
CA ASP A 157 24.88 5.31 -5.43
C ASP A 157 25.93 5.82 -4.43
N LYS A 158 25.88 7.11 -4.07
CA LYS A 158 26.77 7.72 -3.08
C LYS A 158 26.41 7.39 -1.63
N LEU A 159 25.20 6.87 -1.39
CA LEU A 159 24.72 6.52 -0.05
C LEU A 159 25.19 5.12 0.38
N PHE A 160 25.60 4.25 -0.56
CA PHE A 160 26.07 2.92 -0.21
C PHE A 160 27.45 2.98 0.45
N THR A 161 27.52 2.40 1.64
CA THR A 161 28.77 2.23 2.41
C THR A 161 28.92 0.76 2.83
N SER A 162 30.05 0.40 3.42
CA SER A 162 30.22 -0.93 4.04
C SER A 162 29.27 -1.21 5.22
N ARG A 163 28.54 -0.19 5.67
CA ARG A 163 27.55 -0.25 6.75
C ARG A 163 26.12 -0.38 6.24
N THR A 164 25.86 -0.16 4.98
CA THR A 164 24.50 -0.25 4.42
C THR A 164 24.03 -1.71 4.47
N ARG A 165 22.85 -1.96 5.09
CA ARG A 165 22.28 -3.30 5.28
C ARG A 165 20.96 -3.53 4.58
N LEU A 166 20.18 -2.47 4.34
CA LEU A 166 18.87 -2.59 3.72
C LEU A 166 18.53 -1.31 2.96
N VAL A 167 17.83 -1.46 1.85
CA VAL A 167 17.11 -0.37 1.17
C VAL A 167 15.62 -0.59 1.38
N SER A 168 14.87 0.42 1.82
CA SER A 168 13.42 0.35 2.03
C SER A 168 12.72 1.49 1.31
N VAL A 169 11.97 1.18 0.25
CA VAL A 169 11.44 2.19 -0.68
C VAL A 169 10.00 1.90 -1.08
N MET A 170 9.21 2.97 -1.27
CA MET A 170 7.87 2.83 -1.83
C MET A 170 7.92 2.68 -3.36
N GLN A 171 7.04 1.85 -3.91
CA GLN A 171 6.93 1.67 -5.35
C GLN A 171 6.19 2.84 -6.01
N VAL A 172 5.12 3.33 -5.38
CA VAL A 172 4.34 4.49 -5.86
C VAL A 172 4.15 5.48 -4.74
N SER A 173 4.44 6.75 -5.00
CA SER A 173 4.23 7.82 -4.02
C SER A 173 2.74 8.08 -3.80
N ASN A 174 2.29 7.94 -2.55
CA ASN A 174 0.92 8.24 -2.16
C ASN A 174 0.56 9.74 -2.20
N VAL A 175 1.53 10.61 -2.45
CA VAL A 175 1.36 12.06 -2.59
C VAL A 175 1.53 12.49 -4.03
N LEU A 176 2.66 12.14 -4.65
CA LEU A 176 3.05 12.62 -5.97
C LEU A 176 2.47 11.77 -7.11
N GLY A 177 2.08 10.52 -6.81
CA GLY A 177 1.71 9.54 -7.82
C GLY A 177 2.92 8.99 -8.60
N THR A 178 4.14 9.48 -8.34
CA THR A 178 5.37 9.03 -9.01
C THR A 178 5.53 7.53 -8.82
N VAL A 179 5.72 6.81 -9.93
CA VAL A 179 6.09 5.39 -9.95
C VAL A 179 7.62 5.30 -9.94
N ASN A 180 8.17 4.75 -8.87
CA ASN A 180 9.61 4.61 -8.71
C ASN A 180 10.17 3.43 -9.50
N PRO A 181 11.37 3.53 -10.07
CA PRO A 181 11.99 2.49 -10.89
C PRO A 181 12.57 1.36 -10.02
N ILE A 182 11.70 0.56 -9.39
CA ILE A 182 12.09 -0.45 -8.39
C ILE A 182 13.11 -1.45 -8.93
N LYS A 183 12.96 -1.94 -10.16
CA LYS A 183 13.94 -2.86 -10.75
C LYS A 183 15.36 -2.29 -10.77
N GLU A 184 15.48 -1.01 -11.12
CA GLU A 184 16.79 -0.34 -11.15
C GLU A 184 17.33 -0.12 -9.73
N ILE A 185 16.48 0.24 -8.78
CA ILE A 185 16.84 0.37 -7.37
C ILE A 185 17.32 -0.96 -6.81
N VAL A 186 16.58 -2.05 -7.05
CA VAL A 186 16.96 -3.42 -6.64
C VAL A 186 18.28 -3.82 -7.26
N ARG A 187 18.45 -3.65 -8.57
CA ARG A 187 19.68 -3.95 -9.27
C ARG A 187 20.90 -3.23 -8.68
N ARG A 188 20.77 -1.93 -8.38
CA ARG A 188 21.84 -1.13 -7.75
C ARG A 188 22.13 -1.63 -6.33
N ALA A 189 21.12 -1.88 -5.51
CA ALA A 189 21.29 -2.39 -4.15
C ALA A 189 21.99 -3.76 -4.15
N HIS A 190 21.56 -4.67 -5.02
CA HIS A 190 22.15 -6.02 -5.12
C HIS A 190 23.60 -6.01 -5.60
N LEU A 191 24.06 -5.01 -6.38
CA LEU A 191 25.48 -4.85 -6.69
C LEU A 191 26.36 -4.62 -5.44
N HIS A 192 25.76 -4.11 -4.37
CA HIS A 192 26.39 -3.93 -3.06
C HIS A 192 26.07 -5.07 -2.07
N GLY A 193 25.33 -6.11 -2.50
CA GLY A 193 24.88 -7.20 -1.63
C GLY A 193 23.81 -6.76 -0.60
N VAL A 194 23.07 -5.70 -0.89
CA VAL A 194 22.09 -5.09 0.02
C VAL A 194 20.68 -5.49 -0.43
N PRO A 195 19.88 -6.14 0.44
CA PRO A 195 18.49 -6.50 0.14
C PRO A 195 17.56 -5.28 0.11
N VAL A 196 16.41 -5.45 -0.56
CA VAL A 196 15.44 -4.38 -0.78
C VAL A 196 14.04 -4.78 -0.27
N LEU A 197 13.48 -3.93 0.59
CA LEU A 197 12.06 -3.94 0.96
C LEU A 197 11.30 -2.91 0.13
N VAL A 198 10.20 -3.35 -0.48
CA VAL A 198 9.31 -2.50 -1.28
C VAL A 198 7.96 -2.31 -0.58
N ASP A 199 7.59 -1.05 -0.33
CA ASP A 199 6.23 -0.68 0.05
C ASP A 199 5.36 -0.59 -1.22
N GLY A 200 4.52 -1.60 -1.42
CA GLY A 200 3.58 -1.73 -2.54
C GLY A 200 2.16 -1.28 -2.24
N ALA A 201 1.94 -0.54 -1.15
CA ALA A 201 0.59 -0.14 -0.72
C ALA A 201 -0.19 0.66 -1.77
N GLN A 202 0.51 1.40 -2.64
CA GLN A 202 -0.09 2.20 -3.72
C GLN A 202 0.16 1.60 -5.11
N SER A 203 0.74 0.41 -5.23
CA SER A 203 0.95 -0.25 -6.52
C SER A 203 -0.02 -1.41 -6.76
N VAL A 204 -0.24 -2.23 -5.73
CA VAL A 204 -1.09 -3.44 -5.80
C VAL A 204 -2.51 -3.17 -6.31
N PRO A 205 -3.21 -2.07 -5.94
CA PRO A 205 -4.54 -1.81 -6.47
C PRO A 205 -4.57 -1.34 -7.93
N HIS A 206 -3.45 -0.87 -8.50
CA HIS A 206 -3.43 -0.09 -9.74
C HIS A 206 -2.84 -0.84 -10.94
N PHE A 207 -1.81 -1.66 -10.73
CA PHE A 207 -1.16 -2.41 -11.81
C PHE A 207 -0.61 -3.76 -11.34
N LYS A 208 -0.24 -4.59 -12.33
CA LYS A 208 0.32 -5.90 -12.06
C LYS A 208 1.64 -5.80 -11.30
N VAL A 209 1.71 -6.44 -10.14
CA VAL A 209 2.95 -6.62 -9.38
C VAL A 209 3.48 -8.03 -9.62
N ASP A 210 4.77 -8.14 -9.90
CA ASP A 210 5.49 -9.39 -10.09
C ASP A 210 6.78 -9.33 -9.27
N VAL A 211 6.76 -9.94 -8.07
CA VAL A 211 7.89 -9.86 -7.14
C VAL A 211 9.12 -10.59 -7.63
N GLN A 212 8.96 -11.61 -8.51
CA GLN A 212 10.08 -12.29 -9.13
C GLN A 212 10.75 -11.43 -10.21
N ASP A 213 9.94 -10.71 -11.01
CA ASP A 213 10.43 -9.78 -12.03
C ASP A 213 11.04 -8.51 -11.43
N LEU A 214 10.52 -8.04 -10.28
CA LEU A 214 11.13 -6.95 -9.50
C LEU A 214 12.43 -7.39 -8.82
N ASP A 215 12.58 -8.68 -8.55
CA ASP A 215 13.67 -9.30 -7.78
C ASP A 215 13.87 -8.70 -6.37
N CYS A 216 12.82 -8.08 -5.80
CA CYS A 216 12.87 -7.53 -4.46
C CYS A 216 12.93 -8.66 -3.41
N ASP A 217 13.57 -8.37 -2.27
CA ASP A 217 13.75 -9.35 -1.21
C ASP A 217 12.55 -9.41 -0.27
N PHE A 218 11.89 -8.26 -0.10
CA PHE A 218 10.65 -8.12 0.66
C PHE A 218 9.69 -7.19 -0.08
N PHE A 219 8.40 -7.46 0.06
CA PHE A 219 7.33 -6.62 -0.49
C PHE A 219 6.15 -6.60 0.47
N THR A 220 5.49 -5.44 0.65
CA THR A 220 4.33 -5.37 1.56
C THR A 220 3.21 -4.51 1.00
N PHE A 221 1.97 -4.91 1.30
CA PHE A 221 0.78 -4.13 0.94
C PHE A 221 -0.37 -4.33 1.92
N SER A 222 -1.39 -3.48 1.81
CA SER A 222 -2.59 -3.49 2.67
C SER A 222 -3.83 -3.88 1.87
N GLY A 223 -4.64 -4.77 2.42
CA GLY A 223 -5.88 -5.24 1.78
C GLY A 223 -6.89 -4.11 1.54
N HIS A 224 -7.03 -3.19 2.49
CA HIS A 224 -8.03 -2.12 2.39
C HIS A 224 -7.81 -1.13 1.24
N LYS A 225 -6.65 -1.10 0.62
CA LYS A 225 -6.37 -0.31 -0.58
C LYS A 225 -6.57 -1.11 -1.85
N ALA A 226 -6.46 -2.45 -1.76
CA ALA A 226 -6.65 -3.38 -2.86
C ALA A 226 -8.08 -3.95 -2.90
N TYR A 227 -9.09 -3.12 -2.61
CA TYR A 227 -10.52 -3.46 -2.61
C TYR A 227 -10.94 -4.53 -1.59
N GLY A 228 -10.00 -5.02 -0.80
CA GLY A 228 -10.19 -5.97 0.29
C GLY A 228 -10.56 -5.28 1.63
N PRO A 229 -10.76 -6.07 2.70
CA PRO A 229 -11.14 -5.54 4.01
C PRO A 229 -10.00 -4.77 4.68
N THR A 230 -10.36 -4.02 5.74
CA THR A 230 -9.42 -3.46 6.70
C THR A 230 -8.87 -4.55 7.61
N GLY A 231 -7.75 -4.29 8.29
CA GLY A 231 -7.20 -5.21 9.29
C GLY A 231 -6.42 -6.39 8.72
N VAL A 232 -6.23 -6.45 7.40
CA VAL A 232 -5.42 -7.46 6.73
C VAL A 232 -4.41 -6.80 5.78
N GLY A 233 -3.24 -7.38 5.68
CA GLY A 233 -2.19 -7.06 4.73
C GLY A 233 -1.25 -8.23 4.55
N VAL A 234 -0.25 -8.03 3.75
CA VAL A 234 0.70 -9.08 3.34
C VAL A 234 2.12 -8.57 3.43
N VAL A 235 3.00 -9.43 3.91
CA VAL A 235 4.43 -9.37 3.66
C VAL A 235 4.79 -10.55 2.77
N TYR A 236 5.40 -10.26 1.64
CA TYR A 236 6.20 -11.21 0.88
C TYR A 236 7.65 -11.08 1.32
N GLY A 237 8.34 -12.20 1.47
CA GLY A 237 9.78 -12.24 1.63
C GLY A 237 10.35 -13.45 0.93
N LYS A 238 11.52 -13.32 0.29
CA LYS A 238 12.25 -14.47 -0.24
C LYS A 238 12.48 -15.47 0.89
N GLU A 239 12.16 -16.75 0.66
CA GLU A 239 12.21 -17.81 1.68
C GLU A 239 13.57 -17.85 2.40
N GLU A 240 14.66 -17.69 1.66
CA GLU A 240 16.02 -17.64 2.23
C GLU A 240 16.27 -16.52 3.26
N TRP A 241 15.57 -15.40 3.13
CA TRP A 241 15.61 -14.31 4.11
C TRP A 241 14.70 -14.62 5.30
N LEU A 242 13.46 -15.07 5.03
CA LEU A 242 12.49 -15.38 6.08
C LEU A 242 12.99 -16.49 7.01
N GLU A 243 13.69 -17.50 6.50
CA GLU A 243 14.29 -18.54 7.34
C GLU A 243 15.29 -17.99 8.34
N LYS A 244 16.10 -17.02 7.93
CA LYS A 244 17.17 -16.42 8.75
C LYS A 244 16.66 -15.37 9.74
N LEU A 245 15.54 -14.70 9.42
CA LEU A 245 14.99 -13.66 10.28
C LEU A 245 14.45 -14.25 11.59
N PRO A 246 14.71 -13.64 12.76
CA PRO A 246 14.02 -14.00 13.99
C PRO A 246 12.52 -13.66 13.90
N PRO A 247 11.65 -14.33 14.69
CA PRO A 247 10.23 -14.00 14.71
C PRO A 247 9.98 -12.59 15.26
N TYR A 248 8.93 -11.95 14.77
CA TYR A 248 8.56 -10.59 15.17
C TYR A 248 7.74 -10.56 16.47
N GLN A 249 6.81 -11.48 16.61
CA GLN A 249 5.92 -11.60 17.77
C GLN A 249 6.00 -13.01 18.34
N GLY A 250 5.78 -13.15 19.65
CA GLY A 250 5.71 -14.45 20.31
C GLY A 250 4.29 -14.76 20.79
N GLY A 251 3.86 -16.00 20.66
CA GLY A 251 2.53 -16.44 21.09
C GLY A 251 2.21 -17.87 20.66
N GLY A 252 0.93 -18.19 20.62
CA GLY A 252 0.45 -19.44 20.01
C GLY A 252 0.61 -19.39 18.48
N GLU A 253 0.38 -20.48 17.81
CA GLU A 253 0.51 -20.75 16.36
C GLU A 253 1.96 -20.73 15.84
N MET A 254 2.77 -19.74 16.17
CA MET A 254 4.12 -19.52 15.66
C MET A 254 5.21 -20.39 16.31
N ILE A 255 4.85 -21.31 17.18
CA ILE A 255 5.77 -22.17 17.95
C ILE A 255 5.67 -23.63 17.52
N ALA A 256 6.80 -24.36 17.58
CA ALA A 256 6.84 -25.81 17.47
C ALA A 256 6.79 -26.46 18.86
N THR A 257 7.69 -26.05 19.76
CA THR A 257 7.72 -26.53 21.16
C THR A 257 7.99 -25.38 22.12
N VAL A 258 7.41 -25.44 23.33
CA VAL A 258 7.63 -24.46 24.40
C VAL A 258 7.92 -25.19 25.70
N SER A 259 9.00 -24.83 26.39
CA SER A 259 9.25 -25.09 27.78
C SER A 259 9.54 -23.79 28.53
N PHE A 260 9.70 -23.85 29.85
CA PHE A 260 10.10 -22.64 30.60
C PHE A 260 11.51 -22.17 30.25
N GLU A 261 12.38 -23.06 29.74
CA GLU A 261 13.78 -22.77 29.42
C GLU A 261 13.97 -22.38 27.95
N LYS A 262 13.13 -22.90 27.04
CA LYS A 262 13.37 -22.75 25.61
C LYS A 262 12.08 -22.86 24.79
N THR A 263 12.02 -22.06 23.74
CA THR A 263 11.02 -22.15 22.67
C THR A 263 11.70 -22.48 21.33
N THR A 264 11.07 -23.35 20.55
CA THR A 264 11.38 -23.52 19.12
C THR A 264 10.19 -23.03 18.29
N PHE A 265 10.48 -22.52 17.10
CA PHE A 265 9.48 -21.85 16.27
C PHE A 265 8.93 -22.79 15.20
N ALA A 266 7.73 -22.50 14.73
CA ALA A 266 7.12 -23.19 13.60
C ALA A 266 7.89 -22.91 12.29
N GLU A 267 7.65 -23.73 11.28
CA GLU A 267 8.15 -23.51 9.92
C GLU A 267 7.46 -22.29 9.28
N LEU A 268 8.02 -21.84 8.17
CA LEU A 268 7.39 -20.77 7.37
C LEU A 268 6.04 -21.23 6.79
N PRO A 269 5.08 -20.34 6.66
CA PRO A 269 5.09 -18.92 7.05
C PRO A 269 4.71 -18.69 8.52
N PHE A 270 4.27 -19.72 9.24
CA PHE A 270 3.64 -19.64 10.58
C PHE A 270 4.56 -19.04 11.66
N LYS A 271 5.87 -19.13 11.50
CA LYS A 271 6.87 -18.49 12.37
C LYS A 271 6.61 -16.98 12.59
N PHE A 272 5.95 -16.30 11.66
CA PHE A 272 5.66 -14.88 11.72
C PHE A 272 4.18 -14.54 12.01
N GLU A 273 3.32 -15.55 12.18
CA GLU A 273 1.88 -15.39 12.39
C GLU A 273 1.51 -15.84 13.79
N ALA A 274 1.68 -14.93 14.78
CA ALA A 274 1.41 -15.23 16.19
C ALA A 274 -0.05 -14.99 16.55
N GLY A 275 -0.67 -15.99 17.20
CA GLY A 275 -2.07 -15.94 17.65
C GLY A 275 -3.06 -16.29 16.55
N THR A 276 -4.37 -16.28 16.86
CA THR A 276 -5.41 -16.56 15.88
C THR A 276 -5.41 -15.46 14.81
N PRO A 277 -5.21 -15.79 13.50
CA PRO A 277 -5.23 -14.80 12.43
C PRO A 277 -6.64 -14.31 12.16
N ASP A 278 -6.76 -13.18 11.45
CA ASP A 278 -8.04 -12.72 10.89
C ASP A 278 -8.35 -13.51 9.60
N TYR A 279 -8.78 -14.78 9.75
CA TYR A 279 -9.03 -15.70 8.64
C TYR A 279 -10.17 -15.22 7.74
N VAL A 280 -11.17 -14.51 8.27
CA VAL A 280 -12.25 -13.93 7.47
C VAL A 280 -11.76 -12.78 6.61
N ALA A 281 -10.89 -11.91 7.15
CA ALA A 281 -10.31 -10.84 6.36
C ALA A 281 -9.33 -11.35 5.29
N THR A 282 -8.59 -12.45 5.54
CA THR A 282 -7.74 -13.05 4.51
C THR A 282 -8.54 -13.63 3.36
N HIS A 283 -9.67 -14.30 3.63
CA HIS A 283 -10.59 -14.76 2.60
C HIS A 283 -11.22 -13.58 1.82
N GLY A 284 -11.63 -12.52 2.53
CA GLY A 284 -12.10 -11.29 1.88
C GLY A 284 -11.03 -10.63 1.00
N LEU A 285 -9.76 -10.63 1.42
CA LEU A 285 -8.65 -10.16 0.61
C LEU A 285 -8.46 -11.01 -0.66
N ALA A 286 -8.46 -12.34 -0.53
CA ALA A 286 -8.35 -13.24 -1.68
C ALA A 286 -9.46 -12.98 -2.69
N THR A 287 -10.71 -12.86 -2.23
CA THR A 287 -11.85 -12.53 -3.08
C THR A 287 -11.66 -11.19 -3.81
N ALA A 288 -11.08 -10.19 -3.15
CA ALA A 288 -10.77 -8.92 -3.81
C ALA A 288 -9.69 -9.06 -4.89
N LEU A 289 -8.63 -9.82 -4.63
CA LEU A 289 -7.56 -10.06 -5.60
C LEU A 289 -8.04 -10.89 -6.80
N ASP A 290 -8.92 -11.86 -6.58
CA ASP A 290 -9.58 -12.61 -7.66
C ASP A 290 -10.48 -11.69 -8.50
N TYR A 291 -11.23 -10.78 -7.88
CA TYR A 291 -12.03 -9.78 -8.57
C TYR A 291 -11.16 -8.87 -9.45
N LEU A 292 -10.04 -8.34 -8.93
CA LEU A 292 -9.09 -7.55 -9.71
C LEU A 292 -8.50 -8.35 -10.88
N SER A 293 -8.13 -9.61 -10.63
CA SER A 293 -7.59 -10.52 -11.66
C SER A 293 -8.61 -10.77 -12.78
N ALA A 294 -9.88 -10.94 -12.44
CA ALA A 294 -10.96 -11.15 -13.40
C ALA A 294 -11.22 -9.91 -14.28
N LEU A 295 -11.08 -8.69 -13.72
CA LEU A 295 -11.13 -7.45 -14.50
C LEU A 295 -9.90 -7.26 -15.40
N GLY A 296 -8.77 -7.82 -14.98
CA GLY A 296 -7.46 -7.69 -15.62
C GLY A 296 -6.73 -6.43 -15.22
N MET A 297 -5.58 -6.59 -14.55
CA MET A 297 -4.77 -5.47 -14.03
C MET A 297 -4.36 -4.48 -15.12
N ASP A 298 -4.04 -4.94 -16.33
CA ASP A 298 -3.71 -4.06 -17.47
C ASP A 298 -4.90 -3.18 -17.92
N ASN A 299 -6.13 -3.67 -17.74
CA ASN A 299 -7.34 -2.88 -18.04
C ASN A 299 -7.56 -1.81 -16.98
N ILE A 300 -7.36 -2.16 -15.70
CA ILE A 300 -7.45 -1.23 -14.58
C ILE A 300 -6.42 -0.12 -14.75
N GLN A 301 -5.16 -0.49 -14.94
CA GLN A 301 -4.06 0.47 -15.12
C GLN A 301 -4.34 1.45 -16.28
N ARG A 302 -4.74 0.94 -17.45
CA ARG A 302 -5.07 1.81 -18.60
C ARG A 302 -6.21 2.77 -18.32
N HIS A 303 -7.25 2.30 -17.63
CA HIS A 303 -8.38 3.12 -17.24
C HIS A 303 -7.96 4.25 -16.28
N GLU A 304 -7.23 3.92 -15.22
CA GLU A 304 -6.79 4.88 -14.21
C GLU A 304 -5.75 5.86 -14.75
N GLN A 305 -4.85 5.42 -15.62
CA GLN A 305 -3.92 6.31 -16.33
C GLN A 305 -4.66 7.31 -17.27
N ASP A 306 -5.73 6.86 -17.95
CA ASP A 306 -6.56 7.75 -18.76
C ASP A 306 -7.27 8.79 -17.90
N LEU A 307 -7.83 8.39 -16.76
CA LEU A 307 -8.44 9.29 -15.79
C LEU A 307 -7.43 10.30 -15.23
N THR A 308 -6.24 9.84 -14.85
CA THR A 308 -5.19 10.69 -14.28
C THR A 308 -4.73 11.73 -15.30
N ARG A 309 -4.53 11.34 -16.54
CA ARG A 309 -4.18 12.25 -17.64
C ARG A 309 -5.28 13.26 -17.88
N TYR A 310 -6.52 12.81 -17.98
CA TYR A 310 -7.68 13.69 -18.19
C TYR A 310 -7.84 14.68 -17.02
N ALA A 311 -7.76 14.22 -15.80
CA ALA A 311 -7.87 15.07 -14.62
C ALA A 311 -6.75 16.12 -14.54
N THR A 312 -5.51 15.73 -14.84
CA THR A 312 -4.38 16.67 -14.89
C THR A 312 -4.65 17.77 -15.89
N GLN A 313 -5.01 17.42 -17.14
CA GLN A 313 -5.32 18.39 -18.20
C GLN A 313 -6.45 19.34 -17.82
N GLN A 314 -7.52 18.83 -17.19
CA GLN A 314 -8.66 19.66 -16.78
C GLN A 314 -8.33 20.56 -15.59
N LEU A 315 -7.61 20.07 -14.60
CA LEU A 315 -7.19 20.86 -13.43
C LEU A 315 -6.22 21.98 -13.83
N GLU A 316 -5.28 21.74 -14.75
CA GLU A 316 -4.35 22.76 -15.26
C GLU A 316 -5.03 23.94 -15.95
N THR A 317 -6.31 23.82 -16.35
CA THR A 317 -7.09 24.93 -16.89
C THR A 317 -7.64 25.90 -15.83
N ILE A 318 -7.38 25.65 -14.56
CA ILE A 318 -7.84 26.48 -13.44
C ILE A 318 -6.75 27.49 -13.08
N ASP A 319 -7.09 28.76 -13.04
CA ASP A 319 -6.14 29.83 -12.67
C ASP A 319 -5.60 29.61 -11.27
N GLY A 320 -4.28 29.75 -11.10
CA GLY A 320 -3.60 29.54 -9.83
C GLY A 320 -3.41 28.06 -9.43
N MET A 321 -3.76 27.10 -10.29
CA MET A 321 -3.54 25.68 -10.04
C MET A 321 -2.06 25.36 -9.95
N ARG A 322 -1.67 24.63 -8.91
CA ARG A 322 -0.34 24.07 -8.71
C ARG A 322 -0.47 22.57 -8.44
N ILE A 323 -0.07 21.75 -9.39
CA ILE A 323 -0.01 20.29 -9.25
C ILE A 323 1.38 19.91 -8.76
N PHE A 324 1.46 18.90 -7.89
CA PHE A 324 2.71 18.36 -7.37
C PHE A 324 2.96 16.95 -7.93
N GLY A 325 4.21 16.68 -8.29
CA GLY A 325 4.60 15.44 -8.97
C GLY A 325 4.33 15.52 -10.47
N HIS A 326 5.40 15.80 -11.22
CA HIS A 326 5.41 15.93 -12.68
C HIS A 326 6.21 14.80 -13.34
N SER A 327 6.29 13.64 -12.68
CA SER A 327 6.92 12.46 -13.26
C SER A 327 6.16 12.04 -14.53
N THR A 328 6.92 11.54 -15.52
CA THR A 328 6.34 10.95 -16.73
C THR A 328 5.64 9.63 -16.44
N ASP A 329 6.14 8.88 -15.44
CA ASP A 329 5.52 7.65 -14.95
C ASP A 329 4.76 7.98 -13.67
N LYS A 330 3.46 8.19 -13.82
CA LYS A 330 2.56 8.63 -12.75
C LYS A 330 1.29 7.79 -12.74
N ASP A 331 0.90 7.37 -11.55
CA ASP A 331 -0.31 6.60 -11.34
C ASP A 331 -1.36 7.38 -10.52
N ALA A 332 -2.56 7.02 -10.65
CA ALA A 332 -3.89 7.31 -10.06
C ALA A 332 -4.00 8.38 -8.94
N VAL A 333 -2.99 9.22 -8.73
CA VAL A 333 -2.94 10.24 -7.66
C VAL A 333 -2.56 11.62 -8.21
N ILE A 334 -3.34 12.64 -7.85
CA ILE A 334 -3.03 14.05 -8.12
C ILE A 334 -3.12 14.84 -6.83
N SER A 335 -2.00 15.41 -6.39
CA SER A 335 -1.94 16.39 -5.29
C SER A 335 -1.83 17.80 -5.84
N PHE A 336 -2.63 18.72 -5.32
CA PHE A 336 -2.69 20.08 -5.86
C PHE A 336 -3.04 21.12 -4.81
N LEU A 337 -2.76 22.39 -5.13
CA LEU A 337 -3.21 23.60 -4.45
C LEU A 337 -3.74 24.61 -5.50
N VAL A 338 -4.55 25.57 -5.06
CA VAL A 338 -5.11 26.61 -5.91
C VAL A 338 -4.86 27.98 -5.26
N GLY A 339 -4.07 28.85 -5.90
CA GLY A 339 -3.72 30.16 -5.36
C GLY A 339 -3.21 30.07 -3.92
N ASP A 340 -3.74 30.91 -3.06
CA ASP A 340 -3.43 30.96 -1.62
C ASP A 340 -4.49 30.25 -0.75
N ILE A 341 -5.44 29.51 -1.36
CA ILE A 341 -6.49 28.81 -0.63
C ILE A 341 -5.87 27.68 0.19
N HIS A 342 -6.14 27.70 1.49
CA HIS A 342 -5.65 26.62 2.36
C HIS A 342 -6.28 25.28 1.97
N HIS A 343 -5.46 24.23 1.89
CA HIS A 343 -5.91 22.90 1.44
C HIS A 343 -7.11 22.36 2.24
N LEU A 344 -7.19 22.66 3.54
CA LEU A 344 -8.28 22.20 4.39
C LEU A 344 -9.59 22.91 4.00
N ASP A 345 -9.57 24.21 3.71
CA ASP A 345 -10.75 24.99 3.31
C ASP A 345 -11.26 24.50 1.98
N LEU A 346 -10.34 24.31 1.00
CA LEU A 346 -10.70 23.78 -0.31
C LEU A 346 -11.36 22.38 -0.19
N GLY A 347 -10.78 21.47 0.56
CA GLY A 347 -11.35 20.13 0.75
C GLY A 347 -12.68 20.13 1.51
N THR A 348 -12.81 20.98 2.53
CA THR A 348 -14.06 21.12 3.29
C THR A 348 -15.20 21.65 2.42
N LEU A 349 -14.93 22.58 1.54
CA LEU A 349 -15.94 23.13 0.61
C LEU A 349 -16.28 22.14 -0.51
N LEU A 350 -15.32 21.35 -0.99
CA LEU A 350 -15.57 20.26 -1.94
C LEU A 350 -16.46 19.17 -1.32
N ASP A 351 -16.25 18.81 -0.05
CA ASP A 351 -17.11 17.87 0.67
C ASP A 351 -18.58 18.32 0.67
N ARG A 352 -18.85 19.62 0.87
CA ARG A 352 -20.20 20.19 0.79
C ARG A 352 -20.84 20.06 -0.60
N LEU A 353 -20.05 19.79 -1.62
CA LEU A 353 -20.51 19.53 -2.99
C LEU A 353 -20.64 18.02 -3.27
N GLY A 354 -20.44 17.14 -2.28
CA GLY A 354 -20.48 15.69 -2.43
C GLY A 354 -19.17 15.10 -2.96
N ILE A 355 -18.09 15.87 -3.00
CA ILE A 355 -16.80 15.45 -3.57
C ILE A 355 -15.83 15.11 -2.43
N ALA A 356 -15.55 13.83 -2.25
CA ALA A 356 -14.65 13.32 -1.22
C ALA A 356 -13.21 13.29 -1.72
N VAL A 357 -12.39 14.20 -1.23
CA VAL A 357 -10.93 14.27 -1.44
C VAL A 357 -10.22 14.25 -0.11
N ARG A 358 -8.92 13.99 -0.11
CA ARG A 358 -8.10 14.06 1.10
C ARG A 358 -7.33 15.39 1.18
N THR A 359 -7.15 15.91 2.40
CA THR A 359 -6.35 17.12 2.64
C THR A 359 -5.27 16.89 3.69
N GLY A 360 -4.20 17.68 3.64
CA GLY A 360 -3.13 17.69 4.63
C GLY A 360 -1.82 17.09 4.11
N HIS A 361 -1.02 16.56 5.03
CA HIS A 361 0.33 16.05 4.74
C HIS A 361 0.36 14.60 4.22
N HIS A 362 -0.77 13.90 4.13
CA HIS A 362 -0.92 12.54 3.59
C HIS A 362 0.03 11.51 4.22
N CYS A 363 0.37 11.67 5.51
CA CYS A 363 1.39 10.86 6.20
C CYS A 363 2.78 10.89 5.55
N ALA A 364 3.17 12.03 4.96
CA ALA A 364 4.46 12.26 4.31
C ALA A 364 4.99 13.68 4.65
N GLN A 365 5.08 14.01 5.94
CA GLN A 365 5.52 15.34 6.41
C GLN A 365 6.91 15.73 5.91
N PRO A 366 7.92 14.84 5.85
CA PRO A 366 9.22 15.21 5.28
C PRO A 366 9.13 15.65 3.82
N LEU A 367 8.25 15.01 3.02
CA LEU A 367 8.00 15.41 1.63
C LEU A 367 7.34 16.80 1.57
N MET A 368 6.35 17.09 2.44
CA MET A 368 5.75 18.43 2.51
C MET A 368 6.79 19.50 2.83
N ALA A 369 7.70 19.22 3.78
CA ALA A 369 8.81 20.11 4.11
C ALA A 369 9.74 20.33 2.91
N ARG A 370 10.09 19.28 2.13
CA ARG A 370 10.89 19.37 0.90
C ARG A 370 10.19 20.23 -0.17
N LEU A 371 8.86 20.16 -0.27
CA LEU A 371 8.07 20.96 -1.21
C LEU A 371 7.79 22.39 -0.72
N GLY A 372 8.14 22.73 0.53
CA GLY A 372 7.91 24.04 1.13
C GLY A 372 6.44 24.37 1.37
N ILE A 373 5.61 23.37 1.66
CA ILE A 373 4.16 23.49 1.87
C ILE A 373 3.71 22.77 3.15
N SER A 374 2.55 23.16 3.69
CA SER A 374 1.96 22.51 4.87
C SER A 374 1.13 21.27 4.54
N GLY A 375 0.68 21.12 3.31
CA GLY A 375 -0.17 20.05 2.82
C GLY A 375 -0.76 20.34 1.46
N THR A 376 -1.49 19.39 0.91
CA THR A 376 -2.19 19.51 -0.38
C THR A 376 -3.63 19.01 -0.27
N VAL A 377 -4.44 19.30 -1.26
CA VAL A 377 -5.62 18.51 -1.61
C VAL A 377 -5.16 17.38 -2.53
N ARG A 378 -5.60 16.15 -2.24
CA ARG A 378 -5.27 14.98 -3.05
C ARG A 378 -6.54 14.32 -3.57
N ALA A 379 -6.66 14.22 -4.88
CA ALA A 379 -7.61 13.36 -5.57
C ALA A 379 -6.89 12.06 -5.96
N SER A 380 -7.49 10.92 -5.67
CA SER A 380 -6.97 9.61 -6.05
C SER A 380 -8.09 8.76 -6.66
N PHE A 381 -7.79 8.18 -7.81
CA PHE A 381 -8.75 7.45 -8.62
C PHE A 381 -8.68 5.94 -8.30
N GLY A 382 -9.77 5.25 -8.59
CA GLY A 382 -9.87 3.80 -8.51
C GLY A 382 -10.62 3.27 -9.73
N LEU A 383 -10.62 1.95 -9.85
CA LEU A 383 -11.14 1.21 -11.01
C LEU A 383 -12.60 1.54 -11.40
N TYR A 384 -13.36 2.14 -10.50
CA TYR A 384 -14.78 2.51 -10.71
C TYR A 384 -15.00 4.00 -10.98
N ASN A 385 -13.97 4.84 -10.93
CA ASN A 385 -14.15 6.28 -11.18
C ASN A 385 -14.39 6.58 -12.67
N THR A 386 -15.00 7.72 -12.95
CA THR A 386 -15.41 8.13 -14.30
C THR A 386 -14.90 9.53 -14.63
N ARG A 387 -14.94 9.89 -15.92
CA ARG A 387 -14.60 11.26 -16.36
C ARG A 387 -15.61 12.29 -15.86
N GLU A 388 -16.88 11.93 -15.74
CA GLU A 388 -17.93 12.79 -15.19
C GLU A 388 -17.65 13.15 -13.72
N GLU A 389 -17.05 12.25 -12.94
CA GLU A 389 -16.61 12.53 -11.58
C GLU A 389 -15.43 13.51 -11.55
N ILE A 390 -14.53 13.44 -12.55
CA ILE A 390 -13.45 14.41 -12.73
C ILE A 390 -14.02 15.77 -13.14
N ASP A 391 -14.99 15.81 -14.05
CA ASP A 391 -15.67 17.06 -14.43
C ASP A 391 -16.34 17.72 -13.23
N ALA A 392 -16.98 16.92 -12.36
CA ALA A 392 -17.55 17.39 -11.10
C ALA A 392 -16.48 17.96 -10.16
N LEU A 393 -15.31 17.28 -10.01
CA LEU A 393 -14.17 17.80 -9.24
C LEU A 393 -13.71 19.15 -9.78
N VAL A 394 -13.47 19.27 -11.09
CA VAL A 394 -12.97 20.50 -11.74
C VAL A 394 -13.97 21.64 -11.55
N ALA A 395 -15.26 21.38 -11.78
CA ALA A 395 -16.33 22.35 -11.55
C ALA A 395 -16.41 22.78 -10.08
N GLY A 396 -16.28 21.83 -9.16
CA GLY A 396 -16.22 22.08 -7.72
C GLY A 396 -15.04 22.96 -7.32
N VAL A 397 -13.84 22.65 -7.81
CA VAL A 397 -12.62 23.43 -7.53
C VAL A 397 -12.77 24.86 -8.07
N ARG A 398 -13.24 25.04 -9.32
CA ARG A 398 -13.51 26.38 -9.90
C ARG A 398 -14.51 27.17 -9.08
N ARG A 399 -15.59 26.51 -8.63
CA ARG A 399 -16.61 27.15 -7.80
C ARG A 399 -16.04 27.60 -6.46
N VAL A 400 -15.23 26.78 -5.81
CA VAL A 400 -14.59 27.14 -4.54
C VAL A 400 -13.57 28.25 -4.77
N ALA A 401 -12.72 28.15 -5.79
CA ALA A 401 -11.73 29.17 -6.11
C ALA A 401 -12.35 30.57 -6.35
N ALA A 402 -13.53 30.64 -6.91
CA ALA A 402 -14.27 31.91 -7.13
C ALA A 402 -14.83 32.52 -5.82
N MET A 403 -14.70 31.86 -4.66
CA MET A 403 -15.14 32.40 -3.34
C MET A 403 -14.02 33.16 -2.62
N PHE A 404 -12.78 33.00 -3.08
CA PHE A 404 -11.57 33.62 -2.51
C PHE A 404 -10.96 34.63 -3.44
#